data_a14a8844ed2a42742f0cb4c456a69379
#
_entry.id   a14a8844ed2a42742f0cb4c456a69379
#
_cell.length_a   1.000
_cell.length_b   1.000
_cell.length_c   1.000
_cell.angle_alpha   90.00
_cell.angle_beta   90.00
_cell.angle_gamma   90.00
#
_symmetry.space_group_name_H-M   'P 1'
#
loop_
_entity.id
_entity.type
_entity.pdbx_description
1 polymer ?
#
loop_
_entity_poly.entity_id
_entity_poly.type
_entity_poly.pdbx_seq_one_letter_code
_entity_poly.pdbx_strand_id
1 'polypeptide(L)'
;MKRILIGGMVLSLGACGGSEEAGPEGGDAAAPAAQAAQAAGGGSVTGVVDFTGTAPVNPTIDMSEEAVCQRKYATAPTDPVVLVTDGKLANVVVYVKSGLPAGQSFPVPSTPAVIDQEGCLYHPRAMAVMAGQTIQIKNSDAVLHNIKAVPTKNRGFNISQPRAGMTTERSFTTEEVTVPLECSVHGWMHANVAVLSHPFFATTGPDGSFTITGLPAGTYEIEARHEELGTRTMSVSVPATGSASANFTFTGSTS
;
A
#
# COMPACT_ATOMS: atom_id res chain seq x y z
N MET A 1 53.79 57.14 3.74
CA MET A 1 53.00 58.01 4.63
C MET A 1 51.86 57.15 5.14
N LYS A 2 52.00 56.68 6.37
CA LYS A 2 51.16 56.90 7.56
C LYS A 2 49.65 56.97 7.26
N ARG A 3 48.79 56.12 7.78
CA ARG A 3 48.40 56.01 9.19
C ARG A 3 47.68 54.69 9.52
N ILE A 4 48.04 54.14 10.63
CA ILE A 4 47.42 53.10 11.46
C ILE A 4 46.21 53.73 12.16
N LEU A 5 45.12 52.96 12.31
CA LEU A 5 44.19 53.10 13.43
C LEU A 5 43.64 51.75 13.87
N ILE A 6 43.84 51.53 15.13
CA ILE A 6 43.52 50.42 16.02
C ILE A 6 42.12 50.65 16.60
N GLY A 7 41.45 49.66 16.94
CA GLY A 7 40.31 49.64 17.86
C GLY A 7 39.16 48.78 17.33
N GLY A 8 38.55 47.88 18.03
CA GLY A 8 38.58 47.54 19.42
C GLY A 8 37.82 46.23 19.60
N MET A 9 38.34 45.44 20.48
CA MET A 9 37.84 44.14 20.93
C MET A 9 36.65 44.33 21.86
N VAL A 10 35.51 43.71 21.54
CA VAL A 10 34.42 43.52 22.52
C VAL A 10 34.19 42.02 22.68
N LEU A 11 34.61 41.47 23.81
CA LEU A 11 34.15 40.20 24.35
C LEU A 11 32.72 40.38 24.88
N SER A 12 31.80 39.56 24.46
CA SER A 12 30.58 39.27 25.23
C SER A 12 30.46 37.78 25.42
N LEU A 13 30.69 37.34 26.65
CA LEU A 13 30.26 36.06 27.17
C LEU A 13 28.73 36.08 27.29
N GLY A 14 28.08 35.04 26.80
CA GLY A 14 26.64 34.87 26.93
C GLY A 14 26.21 33.43 26.76
N ALA A 15 26.08 32.71 27.89
CA ALA A 15 25.09 31.70 28.25
C ALA A 15 24.98 30.41 27.45
N CYS A 16 25.23 29.33 28.17
CA CYS A 16 24.77 27.97 27.93
C CYS A 16 23.26 27.91 27.65
N GLY A 17 22.86 27.37 26.51
CA GLY A 17 21.50 26.92 26.21
C GLY A 17 21.58 25.48 25.74
N GLY A 18 20.90 24.57 26.49
CA GLY A 18 20.95 23.14 26.30
C GLY A 18 20.47 22.71 24.92
N SER A 19 21.19 21.79 24.34
CA SER A 19 20.78 21.02 23.18
C SER A 19 19.72 20.01 23.64
N GLU A 20 18.45 20.27 23.36
CA GLU A 20 17.42 19.24 23.32
C GLU A 20 17.71 18.35 22.10
N GLU A 21 18.16 17.13 22.37
CA GLU A 21 18.16 16.06 21.40
C GLU A 21 16.70 15.71 21.06
N ALA A 22 16.25 16.15 19.90
CA ALA A 22 15.03 15.64 19.29
C ALA A 22 15.32 14.20 18.86
N GLY A 23 14.75 13.23 19.58
CA GLY A 23 14.72 11.82 19.16
C GLY A 23 14.01 11.69 17.82
N PRO A 24 14.36 10.68 17.00
CA PRO A 24 13.65 10.42 15.76
C PRO A 24 12.23 9.94 16.08
N GLU A 25 11.24 10.78 15.80
CA GLU A 25 9.86 10.34 15.70
C GLU A 25 9.75 9.47 14.44
N GLY A 26 9.81 8.15 14.64
CA GLY A 26 9.47 7.15 13.64
C GLY A 26 7.97 7.17 13.38
N GLY A 27 7.51 8.08 12.56
CA GLY A 27 6.18 8.07 11.98
C GLY A 27 6.26 7.36 10.64
N ASP A 28 6.04 6.03 10.62
CA ASP A 28 5.79 5.28 9.40
C ASP A 28 4.46 5.73 8.77
N ALA A 29 4.51 6.82 8.02
CA ALA A 29 3.48 7.11 7.04
C ALA A 29 3.74 6.18 5.84
N ALA A 30 3.08 5.02 5.83
CA ALA A 30 3.02 4.18 4.65
C ALA A 30 2.61 5.06 3.45
N ALA A 31 3.49 5.17 2.45
CA ALA A 31 3.18 5.90 1.24
C ALA A 31 1.89 5.34 0.62
N PRO A 32 0.93 6.18 0.23
CA PRO A 32 -0.30 5.69 -0.39
C PRO A 32 0.04 4.87 -1.62
N ALA A 33 -0.51 3.66 -1.69
CA ALA A 33 -0.37 2.80 -2.86
C ALA A 33 -0.72 3.61 -4.12
N ALA A 34 0.16 3.60 -5.12
CA ALA A 34 -0.04 4.32 -6.36
C ALA A 34 -1.35 3.84 -7.01
N GLN A 35 -2.39 4.66 -6.94
CA GLN A 35 -3.67 4.38 -7.60
C GLN A 35 -3.48 4.53 -9.11
N ALA A 36 -4.12 3.66 -9.88
CA ALA A 36 -4.15 3.80 -11.32
C ALA A 36 -4.71 5.17 -11.70
N ALA A 37 -4.13 5.83 -12.71
CA ALA A 37 -4.63 7.09 -13.23
C ALA A 37 -6.07 6.88 -13.73
N GLN A 38 -7.04 7.38 -12.98
CA GLN A 38 -8.47 7.24 -13.29
C GLN A 38 -8.87 8.31 -14.31
N ALA A 39 -9.82 7.98 -15.17
CA ALA A 39 -10.26 8.86 -16.25
C ALA A 39 -10.79 10.20 -15.69
N ALA A 40 -10.39 11.32 -16.29
CA ALA A 40 -10.94 12.62 -15.98
C ALA A 40 -12.36 12.74 -16.55
N GLY A 41 -13.35 13.00 -15.69
CA GLY A 41 -14.77 13.11 -16.02
C GLY A 41 -15.56 11.86 -15.58
N GLY A 42 -16.86 12.04 -15.33
CA GLY A 42 -17.74 11.01 -14.79
C GLY A 42 -18.00 11.18 -13.29
N GLY A 43 -18.77 10.24 -12.74
CA GLY A 43 -19.04 10.18 -11.31
C GLY A 43 -17.94 9.48 -10.53
N SER A 44 -18.10 9.46 -9.22
CA SER A 44 -17.20 8.77 -8.32
C SER A 44 -17.96 7.89 -7.31
N VAL A 45 -17.26 6.91 -6.75
CA VAL A 45 -17.71 6.17 -5.57
C VAL A 45 -16.71 6.43 -4.46
N THR A 46 -17.21 6.93 -3.33
CA THR A 46 -16.41 7.17 -2.13
C THR A 46 -16.98 6.38 -0.97
N GLY A 47 -16.14 5.99 -0.06
CA GLY A 47 -16.60 5.27 1.10
C GLY A 47 -15.52 4.98 2.12
N VAL A 48 -15.93 4.30 3.17
CA VAL A 48 -15.07 3.83 4.25
C VAL A 48 -15.32 2.34 4.46
N VAL A 49 -14.25 1.62 4.77
CA VAL A 49 -14.33 0.23 5.19
C VAL A 49 -14.16 0.18 6.71
N ASP A 50 -15.25 -0.13 7.39
CA ASP A 50 -15.31 -0.28 8.83
C ASP A 50 -15.00 -1.73 9.25
N PHE A 51 -14.48 -1.86 10.46
CA PHE A 51 -14.32 -3.14 11.13
C PHE A 51 -15.08 -3.13 12.47
N THR A 52 -15.84 -4.20 12.72
CA THR A 52 -16.62 -4.36 13.96
C THR A 52 -16.23 -5.67 14.67
N GLY A 53 -16.47 -5.70 15.97
CA GLY A 53 -16.08 -6.84 16.80
C GLY A 53 -14.61 -6.77 17.23
N THR A 54 -14.09 -7.89 17.71
CA THR A 54 -12.70 -7.98 18.17
C THR A 54 -11.77 -8.24 16.98
N ALA A 55 -10.82 -7.35 16.76
CA ALA A 55 -9.79 -7.57 15.73
C ALA A 55 -8.92 -8.76 16.12
N PRO A 56 -8.56 -9.64 15.16
CA PRO A 56 -7.60 -10.70 15.41
C PRO A 56 -6.27 -10.13 15.90
N VAL A 57 -5.61 -10.83 16.79
CA VAL A 57 -4.25 -10.48 17.20
C VAL A 57 -3.30 -10.81 16.05
N ASN A 58 -2.67 -9.81 15.49
CA ASN A 58 -1.64 -10.02 14.47
C ASN A 58 -0.42 -10.70 15.10
N PRO A 59 0.13 -11.76 14.49
CA PRO A 59 1.28 -12.48 15.05
C PRO A 59 2.53 -11.60 15.08
N THR A 60 3.32 -11.74 16.14
CA THR A 60 4.65 -11.14 16.20
C THR A 60 5.58 -11.85 15.21
N ILE A 61 6.33 -11.09 14.44
CA ILE A 61 7.29 -11.62 13.48
C ILE A 61 8.59 -11.92 14.21
N ASP A 62 9.03 -13.16 14.16
CA ASP A 62 10.36 -13.55 14.65
C ASP A 62 11.40 -13.34 13.54
N MET A 63 12.25 -12.32 13.73
CA MET A 63 13.37 -12.00 12.84
C MET A 63 14.73 -12.40 13.46
N SER A 64 14.77 -13.25 14.47
CA SER A 64 15.99 -13.58 15.22
C SER A 64 17.09 -14.22 14.36
N GLU A 65 16.71 -14.94 13.29
CA GLU A 65 17.64 -15.55 12.35
C GLU A 65 18.23 -14.58 11.33
N GLU A 66 17.63 -13.36 11.20
CA GLU A 66 18.10 -12.34 10.26
C GLU A 66 18.43 -11.03 10.99
N ALA A 67 19.68 -10.93 11.45
CA ALA A 67 20.14 -9.81 12.26
C ALA A 67 20.01 -8.43 11.58
N VAL A 68 20.02 -8.36 10.23
CA VAL A 68 19.82 -7.11 9.49
C VAL A 68 18.39 -6.65 9.64
N CYS A 69 17.43 -7.56 9.53
CA CYS A 69 16.01 -7.26 9.69
C CYS A 69 15.68 -6.92 11.14
N GLN A 70 16.17 -7.72 12.09
CA GLN A 70 15.93 -7.52 13.52
C GLN A 70 16.37 -6.13 14.00
N ARG A 71 17.55 -5.65 13.56
CA ARG A 71 18.07 -4.33 13.96
C ARG A 71 17.28 -3.13 13.43
N LYS A 72 16.36 -3.32 12.50
CA LYS A 72 15.49 -2.24 11.98
C LYS A 72 14.37 -1.87 12.97
N TYR A 73 14.10 -2.70 13.95
CA TYR A 73 13.00 -2.55 14.89
C TYR A 73 13.49 -2.53 16.33
N ALA A 74 13.03 -1.55 17.11
CA ALA A 74 13.29 -1.49 18.55
C ALA A 74 12.55 -2.61 19.31
N THR A 75 11.38 -3.01 18.80
CA THR A 75 10.59 -4.15 19.24
C THR A 75 10.18 -4.95 18.02
N ALA A 76 10.07 -6.27 18.14
CA ALA A 76 9.65 -7.12 17.03
C ALA A 76 8.31 -6.63 16.43
N PRO A 77 8.23 -6.40 15.11
CA PRO A 77 6.99 -5.97 14.47
C PRO A 77 5.96 -7.10 14.46
N THR A 78 4.70 -6.73 14.22
CA THR A 78 3.64 -7.70 13.97
C THR A 78 3.38 -7.82 12.48
N ASP A 79 2.97 -9.01 12.02
CA ASP A 79 2.50 -9.20 10.65
C ASP A 79 1.13 -8.52 10.51
N PRO A 80 0.97 -7.48 9.69
CA PRO A 80 -0.27 -6.70 9.58
C PRO A 80 -1.34 -7.42 8.75
N VAL A 81 -1.67 -8.66 9.11
CA VAL A 81 -2.64 -9.50 8.40
C VAL A 81 -4.01 -8.84 8.41
N VAL A 82 -4.47 -8.36 9.58
CA VAL A 82 -5.70 -7.57 9.73
C VAL A 82 -5.35 -6.26 10.42
N LEU A 83 -5.18 -5.21 9.64
CA LEU A 83 -4.79 -3.90 10.16
C LEU A 83 -6.04 -3.04 10.43
N VAL A 84 -6.39 -2.93 11.71
CA VAL A 84 -7.52 -2.12 12.19
C VAL A 84 -6.99 -0.96 13.03
N THR A 85 -7.36 0.27 12.63
CA THR A 85 -7.06 1.50 13.37
C THR A 85 -8.37 2.25 13.60
N ASP A 86 -8.72 2.52 14.85
CA ASP A 86 -9.95 3.24 15.22
C ASP A 86 -11.22 2.68 14.55
N GLY A 87 -11.31 1.35 14.46
CA GLY A 87 -12.44 0.67 13.82
C GLY A 87 -12.45 0.76 12.28
N LYS A 88 -11.36 1.18 11.66
CA LYS A 88 -11.18 1.27 10.21
C LYS A 88 -10.26 0.16 9.72
N LEU A 89 -10.61 -0.45 8.58
CA LEU A 89 -9.87 -1.59 8.02
C LEU A 89 -9.02 -1.16 6.83
N ALA A 90 -7.71 -1.33 6.95
CA ALA A 90 -6.75 -1.12 5.87
C ALA A 90 -6.61 -2.37 4.96
N ASN A 91 -5.85 -2.21 3.87
CA ASN A 91 -5.48 -3.27 2.94
C ASN A 91 -6.68 -3.96 2.24
N VAL A 92 -7.81 -3.27 2.14
CA VAL A 92 -8.98 -3.73 1.40
C VAL A 92 -8.91 -3.21 -0.02
N VAL A 93 -8.91 -4.10 -1.01
CA VAL A 93 -9.08 -3.73 -2.42
C VAL A 93 -10.57 -3.57 -2.70
N VAL A 94 -10.96 -2.36 -3.12
CA VAL A 94 -12.34 -2.04 -3.51
C VAL A 94 -12.37 -1.78 -5.01
N TYR A 95 -13.25 -2.45 -5.73
CA TYR A 95 -13.28 -2.38 -7.19
C TYR A 95 -14.69 -2.60 -7.76
N VAL A 96 -14.89 -2.15 -9.00
CA VAL A 96 -16.11 -2.43 -9.77
C VAL A 96 -16.08 -3.89 -10.21
N LYS A 97 -16.96 -4.71 -9.66
CA LYS A 97 -17.07 -6.13 -10.00
C LYS A 97 -17.86 -6.36 -11.28
N SER A 98 -18.92 -5.58 -11.47
CA SER A 98 -19.79 -5.65 -12.66
C SER A 98 -20.55 -4.36 -12.90
N GLY A 99 -21.20 -4.25 -14.07
CA GLY A 99 -21.98 -3.09 -14.49
C GLY A 99 -21.27 -2.21 -15.51
N LEU A 100 -19.99 -2.44 -15.80
CA LEU A 100 -19.30 -1.78 -16.91
C LEU A 100 -19.86 -2.27 -18.26
N PRO A 101 -19.95 -1.40 -19.28
CA PRO A 101 -20.37 -1.80 -20.62
C PRO A 101 -19.50 -2.93 -21.17
N ALA A 102 -20.14 -3.93 -21.76
CA ALA A 102 -19.42 -5.05 -22.36
C ALA A 102 -18.52 -4.60 -23.52
N GLY A 103 -17.33 -5.19 -23.62
CA GLY A 103 -16.37 -4.91 -24.69
C GLY A 103 -15.62 -3.58 -24.53
N GLN A 104 -15.80 -2.86 -23.43
CA GLN A 104 -15.04 -1.65 -23.17
C GLN A 104 -13.59 -2.00 -22.82
N SER A 105 -12.64 -1.34 -23.48
CA SER A 105 -11.21 -1.43 -23.16
C SER A 105 -10.73 -0.11 -22.58
N PHE A 106 -9.77 -0.21 -21.67
CA PHE A 106 -9.19 0.94 -20.99
C PHE A 106 -7.69 1.01 -21.26
N PRO A 107 -7.12 2.20 -21.42
CA PRO A 107 -5.69 2.34 -21.57
C PRO A 107 -4.98 1.88 -20.29
N VAL A 108 -3.95 1.06 -20.46
CA VAL A 108 -3.13 0.63 -19.34
C VAL A 108 -2.27 1.81 -18.87
N PRO A 109 -2.20 2.09 -17.55
CA PRO A 109 -1.36 3.16 -17.04
C PRO A 109 0.11 2.97 -17.42
N SER A 110 0.74 4.04 -17.91
CA SER A 110 2.19 4.03 -18.20
C SER A 110 3.04 4.18 -16.94
N THR A 111 2.47 4.70 -15.86
CA THR A 111 3.14 4.79 -14.56
C THR A 111 3.16 3.40 -13.91
N PRO A 112 4.35 2.89 -13.58
CA PRO A 112 4.45 1.62 -12.86
C PRO A 112 3.79 1.71 -11.46
N ALA A 113 3.13 0.63 -11.06
CA ALA A 113 2.83 0.41 -9.66
C ALA A 113 4.09 -0.08 -8.95
N VAL A 114 4.30 0.33 -7.72
CA VAL A 114 5.53 -0.01 -6.98
C VAL A 114 5.21 -0.94 -5.82
N ILE A 115 6.01 -2.01 -5.69
CA ILE A 115 6.12 -2.79 -4.47
C ILE A 115 7.57 -2.75 -4.00
N ASP A 116 7.79 -2.35 -2.75
CA ASP A 116 9.11 -2.22 -2.16
C ASP A 116 9.33 -3.25 -1.05
N GLN A 117 10.52 -3.77 -0.97
CA GLN A 117 11.00 -4.62 0.12
C GLN A 117 11.81 -3.73 1.05
N GLU A 118 11.16 -3.23 2.08
CA GLU A 118 11.74 -2.30 3.05
C GLU A 118 11.37 -2.73 4.46
N GLY A 119 12.31 -2.63 5.39
CA GLY A 119 12.11 -3.14 6.74
C GLY A 119 11.92 -4.66 6.80
N CYS A 120 12.34 -5.39 5.78
CA CYS A 120 12.09 -6.82 5.62
C CYS A 120 10.59 -7.17 5.59
N LEU A 121 9.80 -6.28 5.00
CA LEU A 121 8.38 -6.44 4.69
C LEU A 121 8.13 -6.02 3.23
N TYR A 122 6.99 -6.42 2.67
CA TYR A 122 6.50 -5.88 1.40
C TYR A 122 5.60 -4.67 1.64
N HIS A 123 5.85 -3.58 0.92
CA HIS A 123 5.05 -2.37 0.94
C HIS A 123 4.60 -1.99 -0.49
N PRO A 124 3.28 -1.84 -0.72
CA PRO A 124 2.18 -2.10 0.19
C PRO A 124 1.89 -3.61 0.36
N ARG A 125 1.20 -3.97 1.45
CA ARG A 125 0.74 -5.35 1.66
C ARG A 125 -0.36 -5.77 0.67
N ALA A 126 -1.24 -4.85 0.31
CA ALA A 126 -2.28 -5.07 -0.69
C ALA A 126 -2.24 -3.96 -1.73
N MET A 127 -2.33 -4.32 -3.00
CA MET A 127 -2.39 -3.38 -4.11
C MET A 127 -3.28 -3.88 -5.23
N ALA A 128 -3.77 -2.96 -6.05
CA ALA A 128 -4.49 -3.28 -7.27
C ALA A 128 -3.79 -2.66 -8.49
N VAL A 129 -3.77 -3.37 -9.59
CA VAL A 129 -3.18 -2.94 -10.86
C VAL A 129 -4.09 -3.31 -12.03
N MET A 130 -3.94 -2.63 -13.15
CA MET A 130 -4.55 -3.09 -14.39
C MET A 130 -3.76 -4.26 -15.01
N ALA A 131 -4.47 -5.16 -15.66
CA ALA A 131 -3.85 -6.18 -16.50
C ALA A 131 -2.95 -5.52 -17.55
N GLY A 132 -1.68 -5.93 -17.62
CA GLY A 132 -0.64 -5.32 -18.45
C GLY A 132 0.12 -4.16 -17.82
N GLN A 133 -0.34 -3.60 -16.69
CA GLN A 133 0.39 -2.53 -16.00
C GLN A 133 1.73 -3.07 -15.44
N THR A 134 2.78 -2.27 -15.61
CA THR A 134 4.08 -2.59 -15.03
C THR A 134 4.04 -2.49 -13.52
N ILE A 135 4.55 -3.52 -12.84
CA ILE A 135 4.86 -3.52 -11.41
C ILE A 135 6.37 -3.41 -11.28
N GLN A 136 6.83 -2.34 -10.67
CA GLN A 136 8.22 -2.13 -10.31
C GLN A 136 8.46 -2.71 -8.91
N ILE A 137 9.28 -3.75 -8.87
CA ILE A 137 9.66 -4.46 -7.65
C ILE A 137 11.01 -3.90 -7.20
N LYS A 138 11.06 -3.28 -6.03
CA LYS A 138 12.27 -2.70 -5.46
C LYS A 138 12.75 -3.52 -4.26
N ASN A 139 14.06 -3.47 -4.01
CA ASN A 139 14.65 -3.88 -2.75
C ASN A 139 15.38 -2.68 -2.14
N SER A 140 14.82 -2.11 -1.08
CA SER A 140 15.41 -1.00 -0.33
C SER A 140 16.25 -1.46 0.86
N ASP A 141 16.26 -2.76 1.16
CA ASP A 141 17.03 -3.35 2.25
C ASP A 141 18.41 -3.83 1.82
N ALA A 142 19.40 -3.70 2.71
CA ALA A 142 20.76 -4.19 2.50
C ALA A 142 20.89 -5.70 2.83
N VAL A 143 19.88 -6.50 2.44
CA VAL A 143 19.81 -7.93 2.67
C VAL A 143 19.18 -8.60 1.45
N LEU A 144 19.45 -9.90 1.28
CA LEU A 144 18.82 -10.71 0.25
C LEU A 144 17.33 -10.82 0.51
N HIS A 145 16.54 -10.34 -0.45
CA HIS A 145 15.13 -10.67 -0.55
C HIS A 145 14.83 -11.46 -1.82
N ASN A 146 13.68 -12.07 -1.83
CA ASN A 146 13.13 -12.78 -2.96
C ASN A 146 11.66 -12.39 -3.09
N ILE A 147 11.15 -12.26 -4.29
CA ILE A 147 9.74 -12.09 -4.54
C ILE A 147 9.24 -13.17 -5.48
N LYS A 148 8.34 -13.99 -4.99
CA LYS A 148 7.71 -15.10 -5.71
C LYS A 148 6.22 -14.83 -5.84
N ALA A 149 5.72 -14.75 -7.08
CA ALA A 149 4.29 -14.65 -7.37
C ALA A 149 3.71 -16.04 -7.63
N VAL A 150 2.59 -16.33 -7.00
CA VAL A 150 1.88 -17.61 -7.07
C VAL A 150 0.47 -17.43 -7.64
N PRO A 151 0.33 -17.00 -8.90
CA PRO A 151 -0.97 -16.82 -9.53
C PRO A 151 -1.60 -18.16 -9.93
N THR A 152 -2.91 -18.13 -10.13
CA THR A 152 -3.69 -19.28 -10.68
C THR A 152 -4.00 -19.11 -12.16
N LYS A 153 -4.09 -17.87 -12.66
CA LYS A 153 -4.43 -17.55 -14.06
C LYS A 153 -3.27 -16.93 -14.84
N ASN A 154 -2.34 -16.28 -14.16
CA ASN A 154 -1.20 -15.64 -14.76
C ASN A 154 0.04 -16.53 -14.71
N ARG A 155 1.09 -16.11 -15.40
CA ARG A 155 2.40 -16.73 -15.26
C ARG A 155 3.07 -16.26 -13.97
N GLY A 156 3.42 -17.19 -13.09
CA GLY A 156 4.20 -16.92 -11.89
C GLY A 156 5.65 -16.56 -12.20
N PHE A 157 6.32 -15.97 -11.23
CA PHE A 157 7.75 -15.69 -11.26
C PHE A 157 8.37 -15.87 -9.87
N ASN A 158 9.69 -15.99 -9.86
CA ASN A 158 10.50 -16.06 -8.64
C ASN A 158 11.80 -15.29 -8.90
N ILE A 159 12.01 -14.18 -8.18
CA ILE A 159 13.10 -13.24 -8.43
C ILE A 159 13.89 -13.03 -7.15
N SER A 160 15.20 -13.20 -7.25
CA SER A 160 16.13 -12.91 -6.16
C SER A 160 16.70 -11.50 -6.31
N GLN A 161 16.68 -10.71 -5.24
CA GLN A 161 17.23 -9.37 -5.16
C GLN A 161 18.19 -9.27 -3.96
N PRO A 162 19.49 -9.63 -4.15
CA PRO A 162 20.43 -9.83 -3.05
C PRO A 162 20.94 -8.56 -2.37
N ARG A 163 20.59 -7.36 -2.84
CA ARG A 163 21.11 -6.11 -2.27
C ARG A 163 20.18 -4.92 -2.49
N ALA A 164 20.31 -3.92 -1.64
CA ALA A 164 19.60 -2.66 -1.78
C ALA A 164 19.79 -1.98 -3.13
N GLY A 165 18.79 -1.25 -3.58
CA GLY A 165 18.76 -0.50 -4.83
C GLY A 165 18.42 -1.36 -6.06
N MET A 166 18.25 -2.67 -5.92
CA MET A 166 17.81 -3.50 -7.03
C MET A 166 16.35 -3.21 -7.39
N THR A 167 16.08 -3.13 -8.68
CA THR A 167 14.74 -2.93 -9.22
C THR A 167 14.53 -3.94 -10.36
N THR A 168 13.34 -4.52 -10.41
CA THR A 168 12.92 -5.45 -11.47
C THR A 168 11.48 -5.15 -11.85
N GLU A 169 11.15 -5.28 -13.13
CA GLU A 169 9.79 -5.04 -13.62
C GLU A 169 9.10 -6.34 -14.00
N ARG A 170 7.82 -6.44 -13.67
CA ARG A 170 6.92 -7.54 -14.07
C ARG A 170 5.54 -6.98 -14.37
N SER A 171 4.73 -7.77 -15.07
CA SER A 171 3.30 -7.48 -15.26
C SER A 171 2.51 -8.78 -15.25
N PHE A 172 1.23 -8.68 -14.90
CA PHE A 172 0.23 -9.72 -15.07
C PHE A 172 -0.71 -9.31 -16.19
N THR A 173 -1.03 -10.21 -17.10
CA THR A 173 -1.79 -9.90 -18.31
C THR A 173 -3.24 -10.35 -18.27
N THR A 174 -3.61 -11.15 -17.28
CA THR A 174 -4.93 -11.74 -17.13
C THR A 174 -5.56 -11.28 -15.82
N GLU A 175 -6.84 -10.91 -15.86
CA GLU A 175 -7.59 -10.55 -14.66
C GLU A 175 -7.59 -11.68 -13.62
N GLU A 176 -7.13 -11.34 -12.41
CA GLU A 176 -7.02 -12.26 -11.28
C GLU A 176 -7.01 -11.46 -9.98
N VAL A 177 -8.10 -11.50 -9.23
CA VAL A 177 -8.30 -10.59 -8.08
C VAL A 177 -7.40 -10.90 -6.88
N THR A 178 -6.73 -12.06 -6.88
CA THR A 178 -5.78 -12.39 -5.81
C THR A 178 -4.58 -13.12 -6.39
N VAL A 179 -3.46 -12.43 -6.46
CA VAL A 179 -2.15 -13.01 -6.76
C VAL A 179 -1.29 -12.87 -5.51
N PRO A 180 -1.05 -13.95 -4.77
CA PRO A 180 -0.17 -13.92 -3.61
C PRO A 180 1.28 -13.66 -4.03
N LEU A 181 1.97 -12.82 -3.24
CA LEU A 181 3.40 -12.60 -3.30
C LEU A 181 4.03 -13.07 -1.99
N GLU A 182 5.11 -13.83 -2.10
CA GLU A 182 5.81 -14.47 -0.98
C GLU A 182 7.32 -14.24 -1.10
N CYS A 183 8.03 -14.20 0.03
CA CYS A 183 9.48 -14.29 0.05
C CYS A 183 9.90 -15.72 0.45
N SER A 184 10.71 -16.37 -0.39
CA SER A 184 11.22 -17.73 -0.07
C SER A 184 12.36 -17.70 0.96
N VAL A 185 12.89 -16.52 1.31
CA VAL A 185 13.96 -16.32 2.31
C VAL A 185 13.36 -15.96 3.67
N HIS A 186 12.38 -15.04 3.67
CA HIS A 186 11.74 -14.53 4.87
C HIS A 186 10.26 -14.89 4.83
N GLY A 187 9.91 -16.01 5.47
CA GLY A 187 8.58 -16.61 5.40
C GLY A 187 7.44 -15.73 5.95
N TRP A 188 7.76 -14.61 6.58
CA TRP A 188 6.79 -13.62 7.06
C TRP A 188 6.47 -12.51 6.05
N MET A 189 7.23 -12.40 4.95
CA MET A 189 6.99 -11.36 3.93
C MET A 189 5.92 -11.81 2.96
N HIS A 190 4.76 -11.19 3.04
CA HIS A 190 3.60 -11.47 2.19
C HIS A 190 3.00 -10.17 1.64
N ALA A 191 2.44 -10.25 0.44
CA ALA A 191 1.58 -9.22 -0.15
C ALA A 191 0.58 -9.86 -1.12
N ASN A 192 -0.45 -9.09 -1.50
CA ASN A 192 -1.45 -9.52 -2.46
C ASN A 192 -1.63 -8.47 -3.56
N VAL A 193 -1.71 -8.93 -4.80
CA VAL A 193 -2.00 -8.08 -5.96
C VAL A 193 -3.33 -8.47 -6.56
N ALA A 194 -4.25 -7.50 -6.68
CA ALA A 194 -5.45 -7.63 -7.50
C ALA A 194 -5.14 -7.14 -8.91
N VAL A 195 -5.32 -7.99 -9.90
CA VAL A 195 -5.15 -7.66 -11.32
C VAL A 195 -6.54 -7.50 -11.93
N LEU A 196 -6.85 -6.31 -12.43
CA LEU A 196 -8.17 -5.95 -12.94
C LEU A 196 -8.10 -5.53 -14.40
N SER A 197 -9.18 -5.74 -15.16
CA SER A 197 -9.26 -5.38 -16.58
C SER A 197 -9.61 -3.90 -16.83
N HIS A 198 -9.84 -3.13 -15.77
CA HIS A 198 -10.30 -1.73 -15.81
C HIS A 198 -9.64 -0.90 -14.67
N PRO A 199 -9.63 0.44 -14.76
CA PRO A 199 -8.98 1.30 -13.77
C PRO A 199 -9.83 1.62 -12.52
N PHE A 200 -11.06 1.11 -12.41
CA PHE A 200 -12.01 1.48 -11.36
C PHE A 200 -11.82 0.66 -10.10
N PHE A 201 -10.79 0.99 -9.35
CA PHE A 201 -10.44 0.35 -8.08
C PHE A 201 -9.68 1.32 -7.17
N ALA A 202 -9.62 0.99 -5.89
CA ALA A 202 -8.81 1.65 -4.87
C ALA A 202 -8.41 0.62 -3.81
N THR A 203 -7.40 0.95 -3.00
CA THR A 203 -7.00 0.16 -1.83
C THR A 203 -7.10 1.06 -0.60
N THR A 204 -7.69 0.57 0.49
CA THR A 204 -7.85 1.37 1.71
C THR A 204 -6.54 1.53 2.46
N GLY A 205 -6.29 2.75 2.94
CA GLY A 205 -5.26 3.07 3.91
C GLY A 205 -5.70 2.82 5.36
N PRO A 206 -4.88 3.24 6.35
CA PRO A 206 -5.19 3.06 7.78
C PRO A 206 -6.50 3.71 8.24
N ASP A 207 -6.97 4.74 7.55
CA ASP A 207 -8.25 5.42 7.80
C ASP A 207 -9.46 4.69 7.17
N GLY A 208 -9.23 3.58 6.49
CA GLY A 208 -10.24 2.78 5.81
C GLY A 208 -10.91 3.46 4.62
N SER A 209 -10.52 4.67 4.25
CA SER A 209 -11.14 5.43 3.16
C SER A 209 -10.73 4.92 1.79
N PHE A 210 -11.63 5.08 0.81
CA PHE A 210 -11.34 4.82 -0.60
C PHE A 210 -12.11 5.77 -1.51
N THR A 211 -11.58 5.98 -2.72
CA THR A 211 -12.24 6.74 -3.78
C THR A 211 -11.97 6.10 -5.12
N ILE A 212 -13.04 5.81 -5.88
CA ILE A 212 -12.99 5.36 -7.27
C ILE A 212 -13.58 6.48 -8.12
N THR A 213 -12.84 7.04 -9.05
CA THR A 213 -13.25 8.18 -9.88
C THR A 213 -13.40 7.81 -11.36
N GLY A 214 -14.07 8.66 -12.12
CA GLY A 214 -14.17 8.53 -13.57
C GLY A 214 -15.18 7.49 -14.04
N LEU A 215 -16.07 7.03 -13.17
CA LEU A 215 -17.12 6.08 -13.51
C LEU A 215 -18.19 6.76 -14.40
N PRO A 216 -18.57 6.18 -15.53
CA PRO A 216 -19.79 6.59 -16.23
C PRO A 216 -21.02 6.53 -15.31
N ALA A 217 -22.07 7.30 -15.64
CA ALA A 217 -23.35 7.14 -14.93
C ALA A 217 -23.89 5.72 -15.15
N GLY A 218 -24.31 5.06 -14.08
CA GLY A 218 -24.78 3.69 -14.16
C GLY A 218 -24.93 3.05 -12.78
N THR A 219 -25.39 1.81 -12.79
CA THR A 219 -25.48 0.99 -11.58
C THR A 219 -24.42 -0.10 -11.65
N TYR A 220 -23.61 -0.15 -10.60
CA TYR A 220 -22.45 -1.04 -10.49
C TYR A 220 -22.55 -1.93 -9.28
N GLU A 221 -22.04 -3.14 -9.38
CA GLU A 221 -21.71 -3.95 -8.22
C GLU A 221 -20.27 -3.64 -7.80
N ILE A 222 -20.12 -3.07 -6.62
CA ILE A 222 -18.81 -2.76 -6.02
C ILE A 222 -18.48 -3.89 -5.03
N GLU A 223 -17.28 -4.45 -5.17
CA GLU A 223 -16.76 -5.45 -4.23
C GLU A 223 -15.59 -4.88 -3.44
N ALA A 224 -15.64 -5.09 -2.11
CA ALA A 224 -14.54 -4.86 -1.18
C ALA A 224 -13.97 -6.22 -0.78
N ARG A 225 -12.66 -6.44 -0.98
CA ARG A 225 -11.98 -7.70 -0.70
C ARG A 225 -10.80 -7.50 0.22
N HIS A 226 -10.80 -8.24 1.32
CA HIS A 226 -9.68 -8.37 2.24
C HIS A 226 -9.12 -9.80 2.16
N GLU A 227 -7.79 -9.96 2.28
CA GLU A 227 -7.12 -11.26 2.11
C GLU A 227 -7.64 -12.33 3.06
N GLU A 228 -7.86 -11.99 4.34
CA GLU A 228 -8.30 -12.93 5.37
C GLU A 228 -9.81 -12.89 5.63
N LEU A 229 -10.44 -11.72 5.50
CA LEU A 229 -11.83 -11.52 5.89
C LEU A 229 -12.82 -11.76 4.74
N GLY A 230 -12.30 -12.14 3.55
CA GLY A 230 -13.09 -12.43 2.37
C GLY A 230 -13.66 -11.18 1.70
N THR A 231 -14.91 -11.26 1.22
CA THR A 231 -15.52 -10.22 0.37
C THR A 231 -16.81 -9.67 0.93
N ARG A 232 -17.11 -8.41 0.57
CA ARG A 232 -18.41 -7.77 0.73
C ARG A 232 -18.77 -7.09 -0.58
N THR A 233 -20.04 -7.14 -0.96
CA THR A 233 -20.54 -6.58 -2.23
C THR A 233 -21.71 -5.64 -1.95
N MET A 234 -21.81 -4.58 -2.78
CA MET A 234 -22.89 -3.60 -2.71
C MET A 234 -23.24 -3.09 -4.11
N SER A 235 -24.52 -2.93 -4.40
CA SER A 235 -24.99 -2.24 -5.61
C SER A 235 -25.01 -0.74 -5.38
N VAL A 236 -24.40 0.03 -6.29
CA VAL A 236 -24.23 1.47 -6.19
C VAL A 236 -24.66 2.13 -7.50
N SER A 237 -25.57 3.10 -7.42
CA SER A 237 -25.93 3.94 -8.58
C SER A 237 -25.07 5.19 -8.59
N VAL A 238 -24.24 5.32 -9.61
CA VAL A 238 -23.29 6.42 -9.81
C VAL A 238 -23.93 7.47 -10.72
N PRO A 239 -24.02 8.75 -10.30
CA PRO A 239 -24.53 9.82 -11.13
C PRO A 239 -23.52 10.20 -12.23
N ALA A 240 -23.97 10.95 -13.24
CA ALA A 240 -23.10 11.43 -14.31
C ALA A 240 -21.99 12.37 -13.81
N THR A 241 -22.26 13.08 -12.72
CA THR A 241 -21.33 13.97 -12.02
C THR A 241 -21.57 13.86 -10.51
N GLY A 242 -20.54 14.10 -9.71
CA GLY A 242 -20.61 14.00 -8.24
C GLY A 242 -20.24 12.60 -7.74
N SER A 243 -20.61 12.31 -6.50
CA SER A 243 -20.19 11.08 -5.81
C SER A 243 -21.38 10.28 -5.30
N ALA A 244 -21.29 8.96 -5.43
CA ALA A 244 -22.11 7.99 -4.72
C ALA A 244 -21.32 7.44 -3.52
N SER A 245 -22.03 7.06 -2.46
CA SER A 245 -21.42 6.49 -1.24
C SER A 245 -21.53 4.97 -1.23
N ALA A 246 -20.45 4.29 -0.83
CA ALA A 246 -20.40 2.86 -0.60
C ALA A 246 -19.56 2.55 0.65
N ASN A 247 -20.21 2.29 1.78
CA ASN A 247 -19.50 1.89 2.99
C ASN A 247 -19.62 0.38 3.19
N PHE A 248 -18.51 -0.24 3.57
CA PHE A 248 -18.45 -1.67 3.84
C PHE A 248 -18.14 -1.93 5.32
N THR A 249 -18.64 -3.03 5.85
CA THR A 249 -18.30 -3.46 7.21
C THR A 249 -17.83 -4.90 7.18
N PHE A 250 -16.63 -5.12 7.70
CA PHE A 250 -16.11 -6.45 8.01
C PHE A 250 -16.23 -6.70 9.52
N THR A 251 -16.39 -7.96 9.88
CA THR A 251 -16.58 -8.34 11.28
C THR A 251 -15.53 -9.39 11.64
N GLY A 252 -14.84 -9.18 12.76
CA GLY A 252 -14.00 -10.19 13.35
C GLY A 252 -14.83 -11.39 13.82
N SER A 253 -14.26 -12.60 13.74
CA SER A 253 -14.88 -13.77 14.32
C SER A 253 -15.03 -13.59 15.83
N THR A 254 -16.24 -13.74 16.34
CA THR A 254 -16.42 -13.96 17.78
C THR A 254 -15.87 -15.36 18.10
N SER A 255 -14.73 -15.39 18.78
CA SER A 255 -14.18 -16.61 19.40
C SER A 255 -15.14 -17.09 20.49
#